data_2258f488de7e491a05835dedbbe3f452
#
_entry.id   2258f488de7e491a05835dedbbe3f452
#
_cell.length_a   1.000
_cell.length_b   1.000
_cell.length_c   1.000
_cell.angle_alpha   90.00
_cell.angle_beta   90.00
_cell.angle_gamma   90.00
#
_symmetry.space_group_name_H-M   'P 1'
#
loop_
_entity.id
_entity.type
_entity.pdbx_description
1 polymer ?
#
loop_
_entity_poly.entity_id
_entity_poly.type
_entity_poly.pdbx_seq_one_letter_code
_entity_poly.pdbx_strand_id
1 'polypeptide(L)'
;MKRPFFVAAVMSIAAVYLSLYVKLYIVIIVGIMVFTGFLIYLKKTGIPGFYVIFIMMFPIMCLRTEVSMEKLCYQGQLSDKTHIAYVNGYIADIKQSGNGYAVYIRNAFVMPDSWGRQFKSGLVVYSEKRFANPGDEVKIKVTLKDFNIPSNEGQFNARKYYTSLGFNYCADLSDIVNIQSGSSYISSIYRFADSIKNIYQNVYSEQNAGIMQSIVLGDRSGLDDDVKRMYQKNGISHILAISALHVSLVGMFIYDWLKKKIGRIASACFSTFLIISYLCMTGYSASASRAVIMILVYMLADVLGRTSDMANTLGIASVILLWINPYNLINSAFWLSFLAVAGIIYIKPILSDDKTILIYIRRPDKKNAGFFQLILFRIADSVITGMCVTIATLPVILIISGQIPVISLFLNVIVIPLMSLIMISGIFTGIAGMLSLEAAYFFAGAGGYILDFYYKLCSLSSHFKYAVIVTGTPDTARVFIYFAVLIIWICVHIILMNKKIDAVCIALLAVSYTHLRAHETGRNL
;
A
#
# COMPACT_ATOMS: atom_id res chain seq x y z
N MET A 1 -13.93 -18.43 -18.54
CA MET A 1 -13.05 -17.53 -17.72
C MET A 1 -12.96 -18.07 -16.30
N LYS A 2 -11.75 -18.43 -15.84
CA LYS A 2 -11.56 -18.94 -14.46
C LYS A 2 -11.46 -17.83 -13.40
N ARG A 3 -11.26 -16.53 -13.81
CA ARG A 3 -10.95 -15.40 -12.92
C ARG A 3 -11.75 -14.13 -13.25
N PRO A 4 -13.07 -14.11 -12.99
CA PRO A 4 -13.94 -13.00 -13.39
C PRO A 4 -13.62 -11.68 -12.66
N PHE A 5 -13.27 -11.72 -11.37
CA PHE A 5 -12.94 -10.51 -10.61
C PHE A 5 -11.61 -9.87 -11.02
N PHE A 6 -10.69 -10.65 -11.60
CA PHE A 6 -9.49 -10.08 -12.21
C PHE A 6 -9.85 -9.22 -13.45
N VAL A 7 -10.80 -9.68 -14.26
CA VAL A 7 -11.31 -8.90 -15.39
C VAL A 7 -12.01 -7.63 -14.91
N ALA A 8 -12.85 -7.72 -13.88
CA ALA A 8 -13.49 -6.55 -13.27
C ALA A 8 -12.46 -5.52 -12.76
N ALA A 9 -11.35 -5.98 -12.17
CA ALA A 9 -10.27 -5.10 -11.72
C ALA A 9 -9.60 -4.37 -12.89
N VAL A 10 -9.26 -5.07 -13.96
CA VAL A 10 -8.67 -4.47 -15.16
C VAL A 10 -9.60 -3.42 -15.76
N MET A 11 -10.91 -3.74 -15.89
CA MET A 11 -11.92 -2.80 -16.38
C MET A 11 -12.07 -1.58 -15.46
N SER A 12 -12.03 -1.78 -14.14
CA SER A 12 -12.10 -0.68 -13.15
C SER A 12 -10.88 0.23 -13.21
N ILE A 13 -9.68 -0.34 -13.33
CA ILE A 13 -8.43 0.42 -13.48
C ILE A 13 -8.46 1.24 -14.78
N ALA A 14 -8.85 0.63 -15.90
CA ALA A 14 -8.96 1.31 -17.18
C ALA A 14 -9.99 2.44 -17.14
N ALA A 15 -11.17 2.19 -16.54
CA ALA A 15 -12.21 3.18 -16.38
C ALA A 15 -11.75 4.40 -15.57
N VAL A 16 -11.15 4.16 -14.41
CA VAL A 16 -10.64 5.24 -13.54
C VAL A 16 -9.52 6.01 -14.24
N TYR A 17 -8.58 5.31 -14.90
CA TYR A 17 -7.50 5.97 -15.65
C TYR A 17 -8.03 6.87 -16.75
N LEU A 18 -8.93 6.36 -17.57
CA LEU A 18 -9.53 7.13 -18.67
C LEU A 18 -10.32 8.34 -18.13
N SER A 19 -11.14 8.16 -17.09
CA SER A 19 -11.90 9.27 -16.50
C SER A 19 -11.02 10.35 -15.89
N LEU A 20 -9.83 10.00 -15.33
CA LEU A 20 -8.92 10.99 -14.74
C LEU A 20 -8.14 11.81 -15.79
N TYR A 21 -7.87 11.25 -16.98
CA TYR A 21 -6.98 11.87 -17.97
C TYR A 21 -7.65 12.23 -19.30
N VAL A 22 -8.87 11.74 -19.56
CA VAL A 22 -9.56 11.90 -20.83
C VAL A 22 -10.91 12.56 -20.59
N LYS A 23 -11.37 13.38 -21.54
CA LYS A 23 -12.68 14.04 -21.44
C LYS A 23 -13.81 13.01 -21.42
N LEU A 24 -14.82 13.25 -20.58
CA LEU A 24 -15.94 12.34 -20.31
C LEU A 24 -16.62 11.76 -21.56
N TYR A 25 -16.85 12.59 -22.60
CA TYR A 25 -17.51 12.12 -23.82
C TYR A 25 -16.70 11.03 -24.55
N ILE A 26 -15.34 11.12 -24.54
CA ILE A 26 -14.47 10.11 -25.14
C ILE A 26 -14.56 8.81 -24.32
N VAL A 27 -14.57 8.93 -22.99
CA VAL A 27 -14.71 7.79 -22.07
C VAL A 27 -16.02 7.05 -22.30
N ILE A 28 -17.12 7.78 -22.52
CA ILE A 28 -18.44 7.20 -22.83
C ILE A 28 -18.39 6.46 -24.18
N ILE A 29 -17.81 7.06 -25.23
CA ILE A 29 -17.68 6.42 -26.54
C ILE A 29 -16.88 5.13 -26.45
N VAL A 30 -15.72 5.17 -25.79
CA VAL A 30 -14.88 3.98 -25.58
C VAL A 30 -15.62 2.92 -24.77
N GLY A 31 -16.35 3.32 -23.72
CA GLY A 31 -17.17 2.42 -22.92
C GLY A 31 -18.24 1.71 -23.74
N ILE A 32 -18.95 2.43 -24.61
CA ILE A 32 -19.96 1.85 -25.51
C ILE A 32 -19.30 0.89 -26.51
N MET A 33 -18.16 1.26 -27.10
CA MET A 33 -17.43 0.39 -28.03
C MET A 33 -16.94 -0.90 -27.36
N VAL A 34 -16.37 -0.82 -26.16
CA VAL A 34 -15.93 -1.98 -25.39
C VAL A 34 -17.11 -2.88 -25.04
N PHE A 35 -18.21 -2.28 -24.60
CA PHE A 35 -19.42 -3.02 -24.23
C PHE A 35 -20.07 -3.73 -25.43
N THR A 36 -20.25 -3.03 -26.57
CA THR A 36 -20.82 -3.62 -27.80
C THR A 36 -19.91 -4.71 -28.36
N GLY A 37 -18.60 -4.47 -28.45
CA GLY A 37 -17.63 -5.47 -28.90
C GLY A 37 -17.66 -6.74 -28.04
N PHE A 38 -17.83 -6.57 -26.74
CA PHE A 38 -17.93 -7.70 -25.82
C PHE A 38 -19.27 -8.44 -25.94
N LEU A 39 -20.39 -7.77 -26.14
CA LEU A 39 -21.67 -8.43 -26.40
C LEU A 39 -21.61 -9.30 -27.67
N ILE A 40 -20.94 -8.80 -28.72
CA ILE A 40 -20.71 -9.56 -29.96
C ILE A 40 -19.82 -10.78 -29.66
N TYR A 41 -18.77 -10.61 -28.87
CA TYR A 41 -17.87 -11.70 -28.47
C TYR A 41 -18.59 -12.78 -27.65
N LEU A 42 -19.43 -12.40 -26.68
CA LEU A 42 -20.25 -13.35 -25.90
C LEU A 42 -21.20 -14.16 -26.78
N LYS A 43 -21.87 -13.49 -27.72
CA LYS A 43 -22.80 -14.15 -28.69
C LYS A 43 -22.04 -15.16 -29.55
N LYS A 44 -20.78 -14.86 -29.93
CA LYS A 44 -19.97 -15.74 -30.79
C LYS A 44 -19.37 -16.92 -30.02
N THR A 45 -19.03 -16.75 -28.72
CA THR A 45 -18.29 -17.74 -27.93
C THR A 45 -19.17 -18.60 -27.02
N GLY A 46 -20.46 -18.28 -26.89
CA GLY A 46 -21.38 -19.02 -25.98
C GLY A 46 -21.07 -18.88 -24.49
N ILE A 47 -20.25 -17.90 -24.11
CA ILE A 47 -19.90 -17.64 -22.71
C ILE A 47 -21.16 -17.19 -21.95
N PRO A 48 -21.40 -17.66 -20.70
CA PRO A 48 -22.59 -17.29 -19.93
C PRO A 48 -22.73 -15.79 -19.75
N GLY A 49 -23.94 -15.28 -20.00
CA GLY A 49 -24.25 -13.84 -19.96
C GLY A 49 -23.97 -13.15 -18.62
N PHE A 50 -23.84 -13.90 -17.50
CA PHE A 50 -23.52 -13.29 -16.22
C PHE A 50 -22.14 -12.59 -16.19
N TYR A 51 -21.22 -12.91 -17.10
CA TYR A 51 -19.95 -12.19 -17.23
C TYR A 51 -20.11 -10.73 -17.69
N VAL A 52 -21.25 -10.37 -18.25
CA VAL A 52 -21.61 -8.98 -18.56
C VAL A 52 -21.50 -8.10 -17.32
N ILE A 53 -21.86 -8.64 -16.13
CA ILE A 53 -21.80 -7.91 -14.85
C ILE A 53 -20.38 -7.38 -14.58
N PHE A 54 -19.35 -8.15 -14.89
CA PHE A 54 -17.96 -7.75 -14.64
C PHE A 54 -17.47 -6.65 -15.59
N ILE A 55 -18.06 -6.53 -16.77
CA ILE A 55 -17.75 -5.47 -17.73
C ILE A 55 -18.55 -4.21 -17.44
N MET A 56 -19.76 -4.35 -16.90
CA MET A 56 -20.52 -3.22 -16.38
C MET A 56 -19.79 -2.44 -15.29
N MET A 57 -18.74 -3.04 -14.69
CA MET A 57 -17.85 -2.30 -13.80
C MET A 57 -17.16 -1.11 -14.48
N PHE A 58 -16.94 -1.15 -15.82
CA PHE A 58 -16.32 -0.03 -16.53
C PHE A 58 -17.19 1.24 -16.46
N PRO A 59 -18.44 1.28 -16.98
CA PRO A 59 -19.26 2.48 -16.91
C PRO A 59 -19.59 2.90 -15.47
N ILE A 60 -19.82 1.92 -14.59
CA ILE A 60 -20.08 2.19 -13.16
C ILE A 60 -18.90 2.92 -12.51
N MET A 61 -17.67 2.49 -12.79
CA MET A 61 -16.46 3.12 -12.24
C MET A 61 -16.19 4.48 -12.88
N CYS A 62 -16.53 4.68 -14.16
CA CYS A 62 -16.47 6.01 -14.77
C CYS A 62 -17.38 7.00 -14.04
N LEU A 63 -18.66 6.66 -13.85
CA LEU A 63 -19.62 7.49 -13.12
C LEU A 63 -19.15 7.77 -11.68
N ARG A 64 -18.63 6.74 -11.00
CA ARG A 64 -18.10 6.89 -9.64
C ARG A 64 -16.91 7.84 -9.58
N THR A 65 -16.06 7.84 -10.61
CA THR A 65 -14.89 8.73 -10.70
C THR A 65 -15.33 10.17 -10.93
N GLU A 66 -16.28 10.41 -11.82
CA GLU A 66 -16.86 11.74 -12.07
C GLU A 66 -17.44 12.36 -10.80
N VAL A 67 -18.27 11.60 -10.06
CA VAL A 67 -18.81 12.05 -8.76
C VAL A 67 -17.69 12.39 -7.76
N SER A 68 -16.54 11.72 -7.87
CA SER A 68 -15.39 12.04 -7.01
C SER A 68 -14.65 13.28 -7.47
N MET A 69 -14.62 13.53 -8.80
CA MET A 69 -13.99 14.73 -9.35
C MET A 69 -14.76 16.01 -9.03
N GLU A 70 -16.08 15.95 -8.88
CA GLU A 70 -16.90 17.08 -8.42
C GLU A 70 -16.43 17.63 -7.05
N LYS A 71 -15.89 16.76 -6.17
CA LYS A 71 -15.34 17.16 -4.88
C LYS A 71 -14.06 18.00 -4.98
N LEU A 72 -13.44 18.03 -6.15
CA LEU A 72 -12.23 18.80 -6.45
C LEU A 72 -12.52 20.11 -7.18
N CYS A 73 -13.80 20.44 -7.39
CA CYS A 73 -14.21 21.59 -8.22
C CYS A 73 -13.60 22.95 -7.80
N TYR A 74 -13.20 23.08 -6.54
CA TYR A 74 -12.61 24.30 -6.00
C TYR A 74 -11.08 24.27 -5.93
N GLN A 75 -10.42 23.16 -6.31
CA GLN A 75 -8.97 23.11 -6.36
C GLN A 75 -8.43 24.03 -7.46
N GLY A 76 -7.40 24.82 -7.14
CA GLY A 76 -6.82 25.81 -8.05
C GLY A 76 -7.49 27.19 -8.03
N GLN A 77 -8.61 27.36 -7.32
CA GLN A 77 -9.29 28.64 -7.14
C GLN A 77 -8.91 29.37 -5.84
N LEU A 78 -8.17 28.65 -4.96
CA LEU A 78 -7.79 29.13 -3.63
C LEU A 78 -6.44 29.87 -3.60
N SER A 79 -5.73 29.97 -4.73
CA SER A 79 -4.36 30.48 -4.77
C SER A 79 -4.23 31.98 -4.51
N ASP A 80 -5.28 32.77 -4.78
CA ASP A 80 -5.16 34.24 -4.84
C ASP A 80 -5.85 35.03 -3.71
N LYS A 81 -6.61 34.35 -2.81
CA LYS A 81 -7.33 35.01 -1.69
C LYS A 81 -7.34 34.11 -0.45
N THR A 82 -7.25 34.77 0.72
CA THR A 82 -7.50 34.10 2.01
C THR A 82 -8.98 33.75 2.14
N HIS A 83 -9.31 32.48 1.97
CA HIS A 83 -10.68 32.00 2.13
C HIS A 83 -10.89 31.46 3.54
N ILE A 84 -11.62 32.20 4.35
CA ILE A 84 -12.04 31.75 5.67
C ILE A 84 -13.20 30.76 5.51
N ALA A 85 -13.14 29.66 6.24
CA ALA A 85 -14.19 28.66 6.25
C ALA A 85 -14.45 28.11 7.65
N TYR A 86 -15.69 27.76 7.91
CA TYR A 86 -16.06 26.95 9.06
C TYR A 86 -16.03 25.47 8.67
N VAL A 87 -15.37 24.67 9.48
CA VAL A 87 -15.19 23.24 9.27
C VAL A 87 -15.82 22.48 10.43
N ASN A 88 -16.73 21.58 10.12
CA ASN A 88 -17.29 20.65 11.09
C ASN A 88 -16.97 19.22 10.65
N GLY A 89 -16.34 18.43 11.51
CA GLY A 89 -16.00 17.04 11.18
C GLY A 89 -15.28 16.31 12.29
N TYR A 90 -15.01 15.03 12.04
CA TYR A 90 -14.29 14.18 12.99
C TYR A 90 -12.80 14.12 12.63
N ILE A 91 -11.96 14.23 13.66
CA ILE A 91 -10.52 14.05 13.50
C ILE A 91 -10.24 12.57 13.25
N ALA A 92 -9.64 12.29 12.09
CA ALA A 92 -9.28 10.94 11.72
C ALA A 92 -7.87 10.55 12.18
N ASP A 93 -6.93 11.52 12.23
CA ASP A 93 -5.54 11.29 12.62
C ASP A 93 -4.87 12.63 12.95
N ILE A 94 -3.80 12.61 13.76
CA ILE A 94 -2.97 13.77 14.07
C ILE A 94 -1.51 13.34 13.97
N LYS A 95 -0.75 14.06 13.15
CA LYS A 95 0.69 13.79 12.96
C LYS A 95 1.50 15.03 13.28
N GLN A 96 2.66 14.82 13.87
CA GLN A 96 3.64 15.91 14.02
C GLN A 96 4.20 16.27 12.64
N SER A 97 4.27 17.56 12.33
CA SER A 97 4.76 18.10 11.06
C SER A 97 5.64 19.31 11.33
N GLY A 98 6.95 19.14 11.23
CA GLY A 98 7.91 20.16 11.66
C GLY A 98 7.71 20.55 13.13
N ASN A 99 7.59 21.85 13.40
CA ASN A 99 7.36 22.36 14.77
C ASN A 99 5.88 22.39 15.19
N GLY A 100 4.96 21.87 14.34
CA GLY A 100 3.53 21.87 14.61
C GLY A 100 2.88 20.52 14.37
N TYR A 101 1.56 20.54 14.19
CA TYR A 101 0.72 19.37 13.99
C TYR A 101 -0.09 19.49 12.72
N ALA A 102 -0.21 18.38 11.98
CA ALA A 102 -1.14 18.21 10.88
C ALA A 102 -2.32 17.36 11.35
N VAL A 103 -3.49 17.97 11.41
CA VAL A 103 -4.75 17.34 11.85
C VAL A 103 -5.55 16.94 10.62
N TYR A 104 -5.82 15.64 10.50
CA TYR A 104 -6.51 15.04 9.37
C TYR A 104 -7.99 14.89 9.68
N ILE A 105 -8.86 15.66 9.00
CA ILE A 105 -10.31 15.62 9.17
C ILE A 105 -10.93 14.95 7.94
N ARG A 106 -11.58 13.81 8.12
CA ARG A 106 -12.26 13.10 7.03
C ARG A 106 -13.73 13.48 6.96
N ASN A 107 -14.25 13.55 5.74
CA ASN A 107 -15.67 13.85 5.50
C ASN A 107 -16.15 15.14 6.19
N ALA A 108 -15.27 16.12 6.32
CA ALA A 108 -15.59 17.40 6.91
C ALA A 108 -16.62 18.16 6.07
N PHE A 109 -17.57 18.78 6.74
CA PHE A 109 -18.44 19.78 6.13
C PHE A 109 -17.69 21.11 6.16
N VAL A 110 -17.40 21.64 4.99
CA VAL A 110 -16.65 22.88 4.79
C VAL A 110 -17.63 23.93 4.28
N MET A 111 -17.72 25.05 4.99
CA MET A 111 -18.57 26.18 4.66
C MET A 111 -17.71 27.44 4.51
N PRO A 112 -17.25 27.78 3.32
CA PRO A 112 -16.49 28.98 3.06
C PRO A 112 -17.40 30.21 3.12
N ASP A 113 -16.94 31.27 3.78
CA ASP A 113 -17.71 32.53 3.92
C ASP A 113 -18.01 33.18 2.55
N SER A 114 -17.10 32.97 1.57
CA SER A 114 -17.18 33.62 0.24
C SER A 114 -18.01 32.88 -0.80
N TRP A 115 -18.37 31.60 -0.59
CA TRP A 115 -18.98 30.76 -1.64
C TRP A 115 -20.45 30.40 -1.41
N GLY A 116 -20.98 30.65 -0.22
CA GLY A 116 -22.39 30.41 0.10
C GLY A 116 -22.88 28.96 -0.05
N ARG A 117 -22.01 28.02 -0.43
CA ARG A 117 -22.31 26.58 -0.59
C ARG A 117 -21.45 25.75 0.31
N GLN A 118 -22.10 24.86 1.06
CA GLN A 118 -21.44 23.85 1.86
C GLN A 118 -21.05 22.67 0.98
N PHE A 119 -19.82 22.15 1.18
CA PHE A 119 -19.39 20.92 0.52
C PHE A 119 -18.72 19.96 1.51
N LYS A 120 -18.68 18.68 1.15
CA LYS A 120 -18.08 17.62 1.98
C LYS A 120 -16.76 17.18 1.39
N SER A 121 -15.67 17.30 2.16
CA SER A 121 -14.33 16.94 1.72
C SER A 121 -13.44 16.48 2.87
N GLY A 122 -12.35 15.78 2.54
CA GLY A 122 -11.23 15.59 3.45
C GLY A 122 -10.36 16.84 3.50
N LEU A 123 -9.92 17.20 4.69
CA LEU A 123 -9.13 18.40 4.97
C LEU A 123 -7.93 18.07 5.85
N VAL A 124 -6.78 18.70 5.56
CA VAL A 124 -5.60 18.67 6.43
C VAL A 124 -5.44 20.05 7.04
N VAL A 125 -5.56 20.16 8.36
CA VAL A 125 -5.46 21.42 9.10
C VAL A 125 -4.11 21.48 9.80
N TYR A 126 -3.32 22.51 9.52
CA TYR A 126 -2.05 22.76 10.21
C TYR A 126 -2.28 23.65 11.42
N SER A 127 -1.67 23.28 12.56
CA SER A 127 -1.72 24.05 13.80
C SER A 127 -0.37 24.00 14.53
N GLU A 128 -0.03 25.05 15.28
CA GLU A 128 1.20 25.08 16.09
C GLU A 128 1.10 24.18 17.32
N LYS A 129 -0.09 24.00 17.86
CA LYS A 129 -0.33 23.19 19.08
C LYS A 129 -1.34 22.08 18.80
N ARG A 130 -1.18 20.97 19.50
CA ARG A 130 -2.19 19.92 19.53
C ARG A 130 -3.40 20.42 20.32
N PHE A 131 -4.55 20.55 19.65
CA PHE A 131 -5.77 21.11 20.23
C PHE A 131 -6.88 20.09 20.49
N ALA A 132 -6.78 18.89 19.93
CA ALA A 132 -7.79 17.84 20.08
C ALA A 132 -7.16 16.46 19.92
N ASN A 133 -7.96 15.42 20.07
CA ASN A 133 -7.54 14.02 19.90
C ASN A 133 -8.23 13.37 18.70
N PRO A 134 -7.62 12.35 18.08
CA PRO A 134 -8.30 11.58 17.06
C PRO A 134 -9.62 10.99 17.58
N GLY A 135 -10.66 11.08 16.74
CA GLY A 135 -12.03 10.70 17.11
C GLY A 135 -12.88 11.82 17.71
N ASP A 136 -12.30 12.98 18.07
CA ASP A 136 -13.07 14.12 18.53
C ASP A 136 -13.82 14.78 17.37
N GLU A 137 -15.02 15.30 17.67
CA GLU A 137 -15.76 16.15 16.76
C GLU A 137 -15.34 17.60 16.98
N VAL A 138 -14.92 18.26 15.91
CA VAL A 138 -14.42 19.62 15.99
C VAL A 138 -15.20 20.56 15.09
N LYS A 139 -15.49 21.76 15.63
CA LYS A 139 -16.02 22.89 14.90
C LYS A 139 -14.96 23.99 14.96
N ILE A 140 -14.30 24.24 13.85
CA ILE A 140 -13.14 25.13 13.78
C ILE A 140 -13.30 26.14 12.65
N LYS A 141 -12.67 27.28 12.83
CA LYS A 141 -12.51 28.31 11.80
C LYS A 141 -11.12 28.18 11.22
N VAL A 142 -11.01 28.07 9.90
CA VAL A 142 -9.76 27.83 9.21
C VAL A 142 -9.57 28.76 8.02
N THR A 143 -8.33 28.97 7.64
CA THR A 143 -7.98 29.64 6.37
C THR A 143 -7.63 28.56 5.35
N LEU A 144 -8.50 28.35 4.36
CA LEU A 144 -8.30 27.34 3.30
C LEU A 144 -7.14 27.71 2.40
N LYS A 145 -6.37 26.70 2.02
CA LYS A 145 -5.26 26.79 1.07
C LYS A 145 -5.27 25.60 0.11
N ASP A 146 -4.73 25.79 -1.06
CA ASP A 146 -4.39 24.67 -1.96
C ASP A 146 -3.10 24.01 -1.50
N PHE A 147 -2.98 22.71 -1.76
CA PHE A 147 -1.71 22.01 -1.58
C PHE A 147 -0.66 22.52 -2.57
N ASN A 148 0.58 22.61 -2.12
CA ASN A 148 1.70 23.03 -2.96
C ASN A 148 1.86 22.07 -4.16
N ILE A 149 2.00 22.69 -5.34
CA ILE A 149 2.33 22.00 -6.59
C ILE A 149 3.85 22.09 -6.78
N PRO A 150 4.52 21.00 -7.21
CA PRO A 150 5.95 21.04 -7.42
C PRO A 150 6.33 22.07 -8.50
N SER A 151 7.32 22.87 -8.22
CA SER A 151 7.89 23.85 -9.17
C SER A 151 8.98 23.21 -10.04
N ASN A 152 9.59 22.12 -9.58
CA ASN A 152 10.69 21.43 -10.26
C ASN A 152 10.34 19.96 -10.52
N GLU A 153 10.91 19.39 -11.60
CA GLU A 153 10.82 17.97 -11.87
C GLU A 153 11.45 17.16 -10.71
N GLY A 154 10.77 16.09 -10.27
CA GLY A 154 11.21 15.23 -9.17
C GLY A 154 10.83 15.73 -7.77
N GLN A 155 10.31 16.95 -7.63
CA GLN A 155 9.82 17.45 -6.35
C GLN A 155 8.51 16.74 -5.94
N PHE A 156 8.35 16.50 -4.63
CA PHE A 156 7.16 15.88 -4.05
C PHE A 156 5.89 16.66 -4.36
N ASN A 157 4.91 15.98 -4.98
CA ASN A 157 3.62 16.58 -5.31
C ASN A 157 2.61 16.32 -4.16
N ALA A 158 2.52 17.29 -3.25
CA ALA A 158 1.63 17.21 -2.09
C ALA A 158 0.15 17.09 -2.51
N ARG A 159 -0.29 17.83 -3.54
CA ARG A 159 -1.67 17.75 -4.05
C ARG A 159 -2.02 16.32 -4.46
N LYS A 160 -1.22 15.69 -5.34
CA LYS A 160 -1.47 14.30 -5.79
C LYS A 160 -1.45 13.33 -4.62
N TYR A 161 -0.51 13.48 -3.70
CA TYR A 161 -0.37 12.59 -2.55
C TYR A 161 -1.59 12.66 -1.62
N TYR A 162 -1.96 13.85 -1.15
CA TYR A 162 -3.07 14.00 -0.22
C TYR A 162 -4.43 13.71 -0.85
N THR A 163 -4.66 14.07 -2.12
CA THR A 163 -5.88 13.70 -2.85
C THR A 163 -6.00 12.17 -2.95
N SER A 164 -4.90 11.45 -3.17
CA SER A 164 -4.92 9.98 -3.20
C SER A 164 -5.30 9.36 -1.84
N LEU A 165 -5.08 10.07 -0.74
CA LEU A 165 -5.52 9.69 0.61
C LEU A 165 -6.94 10.16 0.96
N GLY A 166 -7.59 10.91 0.04
CA GLY A 166 -8.93 11.46 0.22
C GLY A 166 -8.98 12.82 0.93
N PHE A 167 -7.84 13.52 1.02
CA PHE A 167 -7.75 14.89 1.53
C PHE A 167 -7.52 15.85 0.35
N ASN A 168 -8.52 16.67 0.06
CA ASN A 168 -8.52 17.49 -1.16
C ASN A 168 -8.02 18.90 -0.94
N TYR A 169 -8.04 19.39 0.30
CA TYR A 169 -7.65 20.74 0.68
C TYR A 169 -6.76 20.74 1.90
N CYS A 170 -5.96 21.78 2.05
CA CYS A 170 -5.26 22.08 3.30
C CYS A 170 -5.75 23.41 3.87
N ALA A 171 -5.51 23.62 5.15
CA ALA A 171 -5.88 24.84 5.83
C ALA A 171 -4.97 25.11 7.02
N ASP A 172 -4.86 26.38 7.40
CA ASP A 172 -4.27 26.77 8.68
C ASP A 172 -5.38 27.01 9.70
N LEU A 173 -5.18 26.55 10.93
CA LEU A 173 -6.11 26.78 12.02
C LEU A 173 -6.13 28.28 12.36
N SER A 174 -7.30 28.91 12.29
CA SER A 174 -7.47 30.32 12.68
C SER A 174 -8.07 30.44 14.08
N ASP A 175 -9.11 29.64 14.38
CA ASP A 175 -9.78 29.67 15.67
C ASP A 175 -10.51 28.35 15.96
N ILE A 176 -10.74 28.07 17.23
CA ILE A 176 -11.45 26.89 17.71
C ILE A 176 -12.81 27.32 18.24
N VAL A 177 -13.88 26.94 17.54
CA VAL A 177 -15.25 27.28 17.93
C VAL A 177 -15.80 26.33 18.98
N ASN A 178 -15.62 25.03 18.78
CA ASN A 178 -16.07 23.99 19.71
C ASN A 178 -15.29 22.70 19.50
N ILE A 179 -15.04 21.98 20.60
CA ILE A 179 -14.48 20.62 20.58
C ILE A 179 -15.35 19.77 21.48
N GLN A 180 -15.91 18.70 20.90
CA GLN A 180 -16.63 17.69 21.65
C GLN A 180 -15.81 16.42 21.69
N SER A 181 -15.47 15.97 22.91
CA SER A 181 -14.74 14.72 23.08
C SER A 181 -15.52 13.56 22.48
N GLY A 182 -14.89 12.87 21.54
CA GLY A 182 -15.49 11.70 20.92
C GLY A 182 -15.64 10.57 21.94
N SER A 183 -16.86 10.12 22.17
CA SER A 183 -17.15 8.90 22.91
C SER A 183 -17.19 7.67 22.01
N SER A 184 -16.78 7.82 20.75
CA SER A 184 -16.87 6.76 19.74
C SER A 184 -15.84 5.65 19.98
N TYR A 185 -16.15 4.46 19.46
CA TYR A 185 -15.21 3.33 19.41
C TYR A 185 -13.85 3.71 18.80
N ILE A 186 -13.86 4.59 17.79
CA ILE A 186 -12.65 5.09 17.12
C ILE A 186 -11.77 5.87 18.10
N SER A 187 -12.34 6.76 18.92
CA SER A 187 -11.59 7.49 19.95
C SER A 187 -10.91 6.57 20.96
N SER A 188 -11.59 5.46 21.30
CA SER A 188 -11.03 4.46 22.23
C SER A 188 -9.84 3.72 21.59
N ILE A 189 -9.91 3.39 20.29
CA ILE A 189 -8.78 2.79 19.56
C ILE A 189 -7.59 3.75 19.53
N TYR A 190 -7.80 5.03 19.29
CA TYR A 190 -6.70 5.99 19.25
C TYR A 190 -6.07 6.21 20.62
N ARG A 191 -6.87 6.29 21.70
CA ARG A 191 -6.34 6.35 23.08
C ARG A 191 -5.53 5.10 23.42
N PHE A 192 -5.97 3.94 22.97
CA PHE A 192 -5.23 2.70 23.10
C PHE A 192 -3.89 2.76 22.35
N ALA A 193 -3.87 3.27 21.11
CA ALA A 193 -2.65 3.47 20.34
C ALA A 193 -1.68 4.47 21.00
N ASP A 194 -2.19 5.59 21.52
CA ASP A 194 -1.38 6.59 22.24
C ASP A 194 -0.76 5.99 23.53
N SER A 195 -1.53 5.15 24.24
CA SER A 195 -0.99 4.43 25.42
C SER A 195 0.15 3.50 25.05
N ILE A 196 0.02 2.73 23.96
CA ILE A 196 1.08 1.86 23.45
C ILE A 196 2.31 2.69 23.01
N LYS A 197 2.07 3.84 22.35
CA LYS A 197 3.14 4.76 21.94
C LYS A 197 3.97 5.24 23.13
N ASN A 198 3.31 5.64 24.20
CA ASN A 198 3.98 6.05 25.44
C ASN A 198 4.79 4.91 26.06
N ILE A 199 4.25 3.69 26.07
CA ILE A 199 4.96 2.50 26.56
C ILE A 199 6.25 2.28 25.74
N TYR A 200 6.17 2.36 24.41
CA TYR A 200 7.36 2.20 23.56
C TYR A 200 8.42 3.25 23.83
N GLN A 201 8.03 4.52 24.05
CA GLN A 201 8.95 5.60 24.38
C GLN A 201 9.67 5.40 25.72
N ASN A 202 9.01 4.73 26.67
CA ASN A 202 9.61 4.44 28.00
C ASN A 202 10.51 3.20 28.01
N VAL A 203 10.28 2.25 27.10
CA VAL A 203 10.90 0.92 27.17
C VAL A 203 12.01 0.72 26.13
N TYR A 204 11.88 1.32 24.93
CA TYR A 204 12.90 1.25 23.88
C TYR A 204 13.78 2.50 23.88
N SER A 205 14.97 2.41 23.26
CA SER A 205 15.73 3.60 22.89
C SER A 205 14.90 4.49 21.96
N GLU A 206 15.17 5.79 21.92
CA GLU A 206 14.45 6.76 21.08
C GLU A 206 14.33 6.30 19.62
N GLN A 207 15.45 5.80 19.07
CA GLN A 207 15.49 5.28 17.69
C GLN A 207 14.61 4.04 17.53
N ASN A 208 14.73 3.04 18.42
CA ASN A 208 13.95 1.80 18.32
C ASN A 208 12.47 2.03 18.63
N ALA A 209 12.14 2.97 19.52
CA ALA A 209 10.77 3.37 19.80
C ALA A 209 10.09 3.93 18.54
N GLY A 210 10.74 4.84 17.80
CA GLY A 210 10.22 5.38 16.54
C GLY A 210 10.03 4.29 15.47
N ILE A 211 10.97 3.34 15.36
CA ILE A 211 10.84 2.22 14.44
C ILE A 211 9.67 1.31 14.86
N MET A 212 9.54 0.98 16.14
CA MET A 212 8.47 0.11 16.65
C MET A 212 7.09 0.74 16.48
N GLN A 213 6.95 2.05 16.74
CA GLN A 213 5.73 2.82 16.47
C GLN A 213 5.35 2.75 14.99
N SER A 214 6.33 2.90 14.10
CA SER A 214 6.10 2.82 12.66
C SER A 214 5.62 1.42 12.21
N ILE A 215 6.22 0.37 12.76
CA ILE A 215 5.93 -1.04 12.41
C ILE A 215 4.57 -1.49 12.96
N VAL A 216 4.27 -1.21 14.23
CA VAL A 216 3.09 -1.75 14.91
C VAL A 216 1.88 -0.81 14.78
N LEU A 217 2.08 0.49 14.97
CA LEU A 217 1.01 1.49 14.97
C LEU A 217 0.85 2.23 13.64
N GLY A 218 1.83 2.12 12.72
CA GLY A 218 1.85 2.88 11.47
C GLY A 218 2.20 4.36 11.63
N ASP A 219 2.54 4.78 12.86
CA ASP A 219 2.94 6.15 13.15
C ASP A 219 4.44 6.36 12.91
N ARG A 220 4.75 7.20 11.93
CA ARG A 220 6.12 7.54 11.52
C ARG A 220 6.61 8.86 12.09
N SER A 221 5.85 9.51 12.95
CA SER A 221 6.18 10.84 13.47
C SER A 221 7.43 10.84 14.35
N GLY A 222 7.66 9.74 15.07
CA GLY A 222 8.85 9.54 15.91
C GLY A 222 10.03 8.87 15.21
N LEU A 223 9.97 8.70 13.88
CA LEU A 223 11.03 8.03 13.13
C LEU A 223 12.13 9.01 12.74
N ASP A 224 13.36 8.71 13.13
CA ASP A 224 14.57 9.46 12.75
C ASP A 224 14.74 9.46 11.21
N ASP A 225 14.99 10.64 10.65
CA ASP A 225 15.16 10.82 9.21
C ASP A 225 16.42 10.09 8.67
N ASP A 226 17.47 9.94 9.46
CA ASP A 226 18.69 9.22 9.06
C ASP A 226 18.40 7.72 8.99
N VAL A 227 17.64 7.16 9.92
CA VAL A 227 17.16 5.77 9.87
C VAL A 227 16.28 5.54 8.67
N LYS A 228 15.36 6.45 8.40
CA LYS A 228 14.47 6.38 7.25
C LYS A 228 15.24 6.39 5.93
N ARG A 229 16.22 7.29 5.77
CA ARG A 229 17.12 7.35 4.60
C ARG A 229 17.95 6.08 4.46
N MET A 230 18.51 5.57 5.57
CA MET A 230 19.29 4.34 5.57
C MET A 230 18.45 3.14 5.10
N TYR A 231 17.22 2.99 5.60
CA TYR A 231 16.30 1.91 5.20
C TYR A 231 15.84 2.06 3.74
N GLN A 232 15.63 3.30 3.28
CA GLN A 232 15.31 3.58 1.87
C GLN A 232 16.46 3.19 0.94
N LYS A 233 17.69 3.61 1.28
CA LYS A 233 18.90 3.29 0.51
C LYS A 233 19.14 1.79 0.40
N ASN A 234 18.86 1.06 1.48
CA ASN A 234 18.99 -0.41 1.51
C ASN A 234 17.78 -1.16 0.95
N GLY A 235 16.72 -0.47 0.52
CA GLY A 235 15.52 -1.06 -0.09
C GLY A 235 14.63 -1.83 0.88
N ILE A 236 14.78 -1.60 2.19
CA ILE A 236 13.95 -2.23 3.23
C ILE A 236 12.94 -1.27 3.87
N SER A 237 12.74 -0.09 3.27
CA SER A 237 11.78 0.92 3.77
C SER A 237 10.34 0.41 3.87
N HIS A 238 10.01 -0.68 3.16
CA HIS A 238 8.69 -1.31 3.23
C HIS A 238 8.39 -1.92 4.61
N ILE A 239 9.40 -2.14 5.47
CA ILE A 239 9.24 -2.59 6.86
C ILE A 239 8.62 -1.49 7.72
N LEU A 240 8.99 -0.22 7.45
CA LEU A 240 8.46 0.95 8.15
C LEU A 240 7.02 1.28 7.72
N ALA A 241 6.47 0.57 6.76
CA ALA A 241 5.09 0.68 6.35
C ALA A 241 4.33 -0.56 6.79
N ILE A 242 3.09 -0.37 7.22
CA ILE A 242 2.23 -1.52 7.50
C ILE A 242 2.02 -2.30 6.22
N SER A 243 2.50 -3.53 6.23
CA SER A 243 2.46 -4.45 5.10
C SER A 243 1.35 -5.50 5.27
N ALA A 244 1.10 -6.24 4.19
CA ALA A 244 0.21 -7.40 4.24
C ALA A 244 0.65 -8.44 5.28
N LEU A 245 1.97 -8.55 5.52
CA LEU A 245 2.52 -9.47 6.51
C LEU A 245 2.05 -9.10 7.93
N HIS A 246 2.07 -7.81 8.30
CA HIS A 246 1.62 -7.32 9.61
C HIS A 246 0.15 -7.63 9.84
N VAL A 247 -0.70 -7.30 8.85
CA VAL A 247 -2.15 -7.54 8.92
C VAL A 247 -2.45 -9.03 8.97
N SER A 248 -1.72 -9.87 8.19
CA SER A 248 -1.94 -11.32 8.18
C SER A 248 -1.52 -11.98 9.48
N LEU A 249 -0.47 -11.48 10.14
CA LEU A 249 -0.02 -11.97 11.45
C LEU A 249 -1.11 -11.75 12.51
N VAL A 250 -1.70 -10.55 12.55
CA VAL A 250 -2.77 -10.24 13.50
C VAL A 250 -4.06 -10.99 13.14
N GLY A 251 -4.44 -11.04 11.86
CA GLY A 251 -5.73 -11.54 11.45
C GLY A 251 -5.79 -13.04 11.17
N MET A 252 -4.92 -13.53 10.27
CA MET A 252 -4.98 -14.94 9.85
C MET A 252 -4.49 -15.89 10.93
N PHE A 253 -3.44 -15.52 11.67
CA PHE A 253 -2.95 -16.37 12.77
C PHE A 253 -4.03 -16.56 13.84
N ILE A 254 -4.68 -15.48 14.24
CA ILE A 254 -5.77 -15.54 15.23
C ILE A 254 -6.96 -16.32 14.68
N TYR A 255 -7.35 -16.11 13.42
CA TYR A 255 -8.40 -16.85 12.75
C TYR A 255 -8.12 -18.36 12.73
N ASP A 256 -6.93 -18.76 12.27
CA ASP A 256 -6.55 -20.16 12.15
C ASP A 256 -6.41 -20.88 13.51
N TRP A 257 -6.03 -20.13 14.53
CA TRP A 257 -5.96 -20.64 15.90
C TRP A 257 -7.36 -20.81 16.52
N LEU A 258 -8.23 -19.81 16.36
CA LEU A 258 -9.57 -19.81 16.94
C LEU A 258 -10.52 -20.78 16.24
N LYS A 259 -10.43 -20.94 14.91
CA LYS A 259 -11.36 -21.78 14.15
C LYS A 259 -11.36 -23.25 14.59
N LYS A 260 -10.25 -23.71 15.18
CA LYS A 260 -10.15 -25.05 15.77
C LYS A 260 -10.85 -25.17 17.13
N LYS A 261 -11.11 -24.04 17.81
CA LYS A 261 -11.69 -23.99 19.16
C LYS A 261 -13.17 -23.60 19.16
N ILE A 262 -13.54 -22.58 18.41
CA ILE A 262 -14.90 -21.98 18.44
C ILE A 262 -15.62 -22.07 17.09
N GLY A 263 -15.04 -22.79 16.10
CA GLY A 263 -15.65 -22.95 14.78
C GLY A 263 -15.35 -21.78 13.82
N ARG A 264 -15.70 -21.98 12.53
CA ARG A 264 -15.32 -21.06 11.44
C ARG A 264 -16.02 -19.70 11.52
N ILE A 265 -17.33 -19.67 11.77
CA ILE A 265 -18.13 -18.45 11.74
C ILE A 265 -17.74 -17.52 12.90
N ALA A 266 -17.73 -18.04 14.13
CA ALA A 266 -17.38 -17.25 15.31
C ALA A 266 -15.95 -16.69 15.22
N SER A 267 -15.00 -17.51 14.74
CA SER A 267 -13.62 -17.08 14.51
C SER A 267 -13.52 -16.00 13.44
N ALA A 268 -14.27 -16.14 12.34
CA ALA A 268 -14.30 -15.13 11.27
C ALA A 268 -14.85 -13.80 11.80
N CYS A 269 -15.93 -13.79 12.56
CA CYS A 269 -16.50 -12.58 13.16
C CYS A 269 -15.49 -11.89 14.10
N PHE A 270 -14.86 -12.65 15.00
CA PHE A 270 -13.90 -12.12 15.96
C PHE A 270 -12.64 -11.57 15.24
N SER A 271 -12.07 -12.34 14.31
CA SER A 271 -10.89 -11.90 13.56
C SER A 271 -11.18 -10.70 12.65
N THR A 272 -12.38 -10.63 12.05
CA THR A 272 -12.83 -9.46 11.28
C THR A 272 -12.87 -8.21 12.16
N PHE A 273 -13.44 -8.30 13.35
CA PHE A 273 -13.46 -7.20 14.30
C PHE A 273 -12.05 -6.73 14.65
N LEU A 274 -11.14 -7.65 14.99
CA LEU A 274 -9.75 -7.31 15.31
C LEU A 274 -9.00 -6.65 14.14
N ILE A 275 -9.13 -7.20 12.92
CA ILE A 275 -8.44 -6.68 11.74
C ILE A 275 -8.96 -5.28 11.37
N ILE A 276 -10.27 -5.05 11.47
CA ILE A 276 -10.87 -3.73 11.21
C ILE A 276 -10.41 -2.73 12.28
N SER A 277 -10.38 -3.13 13.55
CA SER A 277 -9.85 -2.30 14.65
C SER A 277 -8.40 -1.93 14.43
N TYR A 278 -7.58 -2.91 14.02
CA TYR A 278 -6.18 -2.69 13.66
C TYR A 278 -6.02 -1.75 12.47
N LEU A 279 -6.86 -1.90 11.43
CA LEU A 279 -6.87 -1.01 10.26
C LEU A 279 -7.23 0.43 10.67
N CYS A 280 -8.21 0.61 11.56
CA CYS A 280 -8.56 1.93 12.11
C CYS A 280 -7.37 2.54 12.87
N MET A 281 -6.71 1.76 13.72
CA MET A 281 -5.54 2.19 14.50
C MET A 281 -4.39 2.66 13.60
N THR A 282 -4.21 2.03 12.44
CA THR A 282 -3.07 2.23 11.54
C THR A 282 -3.31 3.24 10.41
N GLY A 283 -4.43 3.94 10.40
CA GLY A 283 -4.69 5.09 9.52
C GLY A 283 -5.09 4.75 8.08
N TYR A 284 -5.62 3.55 7.79
CA TYR A 284 -6.20 3.18 6.48
C TYR A 284 -5.25 3.30 5.28
N SER A 285 -3.98 2.90 5.43
CA SER A 285 -3.07 2.90 4.28
C SER A 285 -3.57 1.98 3.16
N ALA A 286 -3.29 2.32 1.88
CA ALA A 286 -3.73 1.52 0.73
C ALA A 286 -3.23 0.07 0.79
N SER A 287 -2.00 -0.16 1.28
CA SER A 287 -1.42 -1.49 1.45
C SER A 287 -2.11 -2.30 2.55
N ALA A 288 -2.37 -1.69 3.71
CA ALA A 288 -3.08 -2.35 4.82
C ALA A 288 -4.53 -2.65 4.43
N SER A 289 -5.24 -1.70 3.82
CA SER A 289 -6.63 -1.87 3.37
C SER A 289 -6.75 -3.01 2.36
N ARG A 290 -5.82 -3.11 1.37
CA ARG A 290 -5.78 -4.24 0.46
C ARG A 290 -5.62 -5.57 1.19
N ALA A 291 -4.68 -5.65 2.13
CA ALA A 291 -4.43 -6.87 2.89
C ALA A 291 -5.66 -7.29 3.71
N VAL A 292 -6.30 -6.33 4.37
CA VAL A 292 -7.55 -6.57 5.12
C VAL A 292 -8.63 -7.13 4.20
N ILE A 293 -8.90 -6.50 3.05
CA ILE A 293 -9.91 -6.99 2.11
C ILE A 293 -9.59 -8.40 1.64
N MET A 294 -8.33 -8.69 1.30
CA MET A 294 -7.92 -10.02 0.86
C MET A 294 -8.11 -11.08 1.94
N ILE A 295 -7.82 -10.76 3.20
CA ILE A 295 -8.02 -11.67 4.33
C ILE A 295 -9.51 -11.87 4.60
N LEU A 296 -10.33 -10.83 4.53
CA LEU A 296 -11.79 -10.94 4.68
C LEU A 296 -12.40 -11.84 3.60
N VAL A 297 -11.96 -11.69 2.35
CA VAL A 297 -12.41 -12.57 1.25
C VAL A 297 -11.96 -14.01 1.46
N TYR A 298 -10.73 -14.22 1.97
CA TYR A 298 -10.24 -15.55 2.33
C TYR A 298 -11.10 -16.18 3.43
N MET A 299 -11.36 -15.47 4.54
CA MET A 299 -12.19 -15.98 5.64
C MET A 299 -13.62 -16.26 5.18
N LEU A 300 -14.20 -15.39 4.35
CA LEU A 300 -15.53 -15.61 3.78
C LEU A 300 -15.56 -16.89 2.91
N ALA A 301 -14.55 -17.09 2.06
CA ALA A 301 -14.44 -18.30 1.25
C ALA A 301 -14.33 -19.56 2.13
N ASP A 302 -13.52 -19.54 3.19
CA ASP A 302 -13.37 -20.67 4.12
C ASP A 302 -14.68 -20.96 4.88
N VAL A 303 -15.41 -19.93 5.33
CA VAL A 303 -16.73 -20.08 5.96
C VAL A 303 -17.75 -20.72 5.01
N LEU A 304 -17.72 -20.31 3.72
CA LEU A 304 -18.58 -20.86 2.67
C LEU A 304 -18.12 -22.23 2.14
N GLY A 305 -17.02 -22.79 2.68
CA GLY A 305 -16.45 -24.05 2.22
C GLY A 305 -15.86 -24.00 0.81
N ARG A 306 -15.47 -22.83 0.33
CA ARG A 306 -14.87 -22.61 -0.99
C ARG A 306 -13.37 -22.29 -0.89
N THR A 307 -12.62 -22.64 -1.95
CA THR A 307 -11.22 -22.24 -2.07
C THR A 307 -11.11 -20.82 -2.62
N SER A 308 -10.28 -19.98 -2.01
CA SER A 308 -9.98 -18.65 -2.53
C SER A 308 -8.87 -18.71 -3.58
N ASP A 309 -9.07 -18.05 -4.73
CA ASP A 309 -8.03 -17.81 -5.74
C ASP A 309 -7.40 -16.43 -5.50
N MET A 310 -6.07 -16.39 -5.34
CA MET A 310 -5.35 -15.18 -4.98
C MET A 310 -5.52 -14.06 -6.02
N ALA A 311 -5.60 -14.39 -7.32
CA ALA A 311 -5.80 -13.40 -8.38
C ALA A 311 -7.20 -12.79 -8.34
N ASN A 312 -8.24 -13.61 -8.12
CA ASN A 312 -9.60 -13.10 -7.93
C ASN A 312 -9.71 -12.25 -6.67
N THR A 313 -9.10 -12.67 -5.58
CA THR A 313 -9.09 -11.93 -4.31
C THR A 313 -8.39 -10.57 -4.46
N LEU A 314 -7.27 -10.53 -5.20
CA LEU A 314 -6.59 -9.29 -5.55
C LEU A 314 -7.48 -8.38 -6.41
N GLY A 315 -8.21 -8.97 -7.37
CA GLY A 315 -9.17 -8.26 -8.21
C GLY A 315 -10.31 -7.63 -7.40
N ILE A 316 -10.91 -8.36 -6.48
CA ILE A 316 -11.93 -7.84 -5.56
C ILE A 316 -11.38 -6.67 -4.75
N ALA A 317 -10.18 -6.81 -4.19
CA ALA A 317 -9.54 -5.74 -3.42
C ALA A 317 -9.30 -4.47 -4.26
N SER A 318 -8.87 -4.63 -5.52
CA SER A 318 -8.70 -3.51 -6.45
C SER A 318 -10.01 -2.76 -6.70
N VAL A 319 -11.08 -3.49 -7.05
CA VAL A 319 -12.40 -2.92 -7.30
C VAL A 319 -12.92 -2.15 -6.08
N ILE A 320 -12.86 -2.75 -4.89
CA ILE A 320 -13.33 -2.12 -3.65
C ILE A 320 -12.54 -0.86 -3.33
N LEU A 321 -11.21 -0.90 -3.43
CA LEU A 321 -10.37 0.27 -3.12
C LEU A 321 -10.56 1.41 -4.10
N LEU A 322 -10.73 1.12 -5.40
CA LEU A 322 -11.01 2.13 -6.41
C LEU A 322 -12.44 2.67 -6.28
N TRP A 323 -13.39 1.84 -5.83
CA TRP A 323 -14.75 2.29 -5.51
C TRP A 323 -14.78 3.28 -4.33
N ILE A 324 -14.02 2.97 -3.26
CA ILE A 324 -13.92 3.86 -2.08
C ILE A 324 -13.27 5.18 -2.48
N ASN A 325 -12.12 5.11 -3.16
CA ASN A 325 -11.37 6.28 -3.61
C ASN A 325 -10.70 6.02 -4.98
N PRO A 326 -11.23 6.55 -6.09
CA PRO A 326 -10.62 6.41 -7.42
C PRO A 326 -9.19 6.95 -7.50
N TYR A 327 -8.86 7.96 -6.70
CA TYR A 327 -7.52 8.56 -6.65
C TYR A 327 -6.44 7.63 -6.07
N ASN A 328 -6.80 6.46 -5.53
CA ASN A 328 -5.84 5.41 -5.20
C ASN A 328 -4.99 5.01 -6.42
N LEU A 329 -5.51 5.16 -7.65
CA LEU A 329 -4.77 4.88 -8.87
C LEU A 329 -3.54 5.78 -9.05
N ILE A 330 -3.55 6.99 -8.50
CA ILE A 330 -2.42 7.93 -8.53
C ILE A 330 -1.40 7.60 -7.42
N ASN A 331 -1.80 6.81 -6.42
CA ASN A 331 -0.97 6.47 -5.27
C ASN A 331 0.05 5.39 -5.62
N SER A 332 1.33 5.70 -5.50
CA SER A 332 2.42 4.75 -5.73
C SER A 332 2.37 3.54 -4.78
N ALA A 333 1.90 3.71 -3.54
CA ALA A 333 1.75 2.61 -2.59
C ALA A 333 0.69 1.59 -3.04
N PHE A 334 -0.35 2.02 -3.76
CA PHE A 334 -1.32 1.13 -4.41
C PHE A 334 -0.59 0.25 -5.44
N TRP A 335 0.12 0.86 -6.39
CA TRP A 335 0.82 0.12 -7.44
C TRP A 335 1.89 -0.82 -6.91
N LEU A 336 2.75 -0.36 -5.99
CA LEU A 336 3.78 -1.22 -5.38
C LEU A 336 3.16 -2.45 -4.73
N SER A 337 2.06 -2.27 -4.01
CA SER A 337 1.41 -3.34 -3.29
C SER A 337 0.70 -4.35 -4.21
N PHE A 338 0.00 -3.86 -5.26
CA PHE A 338 -0.71 -4.72 -6.21
C PHE A 338 0.24 -5.44 -7.16
N LEU A 339 1.26 -4.74 -7.67
CA LEU A 339 2.27 -5.32 -8.56
C LEU A 339 3.13 -6.36 -7.83
N ALA A 340 3.47 -6.16 -6.55
CA ALA A 340 4.19 -7.16 -5.76
C ALA A 340 3.43 -8.49 -5.71
N VAL A 341 2.13 -8.45 -5.41
CA VAL A 341 1.29 -9.67 -5.39
C VAL A 341 1.11 -10.26 -6.79
N ALA A 342 0.92 -9.41 -7.81
CA ALA A 342 0.84 -9.86 -9.21
C ALA A 342 2.14 -10.54 -9.65
N GLY A 343 3.31 -10.02 -9.25
CA GLY A 343 4.61 -10.66 -9.48
C GLY A 343 4.70 -12.06 -8.89
N ILE A 344 4.20 -12.24 -7.67
CA ILE A 344 4.16 -13.57 -7.03
C ILE A 344 3.17 -14.50 -7.75
N ILE A 345 2.03 -13.99 -8.21
CA ILE A 345 1.02 -14.82 -8.88
C ILE A 345 1.43 -15.24 -10.29
N TYR A 346 2.03 -14.33 -11.06
CA TYR A 346 2.25 -14.54 -12.49
C TYR A 346 3.71 -14.77 -12.87
N ILE A 347 4.68 -14.13 -12.19
CA ILE A 347 6.11 -14.26 -12.53
C ILE A 347 6.75 -15.42 -11.75
N LYS A 348 6.42 -15.60 -10.47
CA LYS A 348 7.05 -16.64 -9.66
C LYS A 348 6.84 -18.05 -10.23
N PRO A 349 5.67 -18.47 -10.74
CA PRO A 349 5.53 -19.78 -11.37
C PRO A 349 6.46 -19.97 -12.58
N ILE A 350 6.68 -18.90 -13.36
CA ILE A 350 7.56 -18.94 -14.54
C ILE A 350 9.02 -19.19 -14.14
N LEU A 351 9.49 -18.47 -13.11
CA LEU A 351 10.88 -18.59 -12.64
C LEU A 351 11.13 -19.83 -11.76
N SER A 352 10.08 -20.41 -11.18
CA SER A 352 10.16 -21.58 -10.30
C SER A 352 9.90 -22.91 -11.02
N ASP A 353 9.56 -22.90 -12.32
CA ASP A 353 9.30 -24.12 -13.09
C ASP A 353 10.57 -24.99 -13.13
N ASP A 354 10.42 -26.32 -12.85
CA ASP A 354 11.51 -27.31 -12.73
C ASP A 354 12.45 -27.35 -13.96
N LYS A 355 12.07 -26.68 -15.01
CA LYS A 355 12.80 -26.60 -16.28
C LYS A 355 13.61 -25.32 -16.47
N THR A 356 13.48 -24.32 -15.64
CA THR A 356 14.19 -23.04 -15.73
C THR A 356 15.49 -23.08 -14.89
N ILE A 357 16.30 -22.06 -14.95
CA ILE A 357 17.68 -21.86 -14.41
C ILE A 357 17.94 -22.43 -12.99
N LEU A 358 16.91 -22.77 -12.22
CA LEU A 358 16.98 -23.28 -10.85
C LEU A 358 16.96 -24.82 -10.72
N ILE A 359 17.31 -25.53 -11.79
CA ILE A 359 17.43 -27.01 -11.86
C ILE A 359 18.23 -27.63 -10.69
N TYR A 360 19.11 -26.87 -10.06
CA TYR A 360 19.98 -27.36 -8.97
C TYR A 360 19.34 -27.38 -7.58
N ILE A 361 18.20 -26.67 -7.38
CA ILE A 361 17.52 -26.65 -6.08
C ILE A 361 16.14 -27.28 -6.24
N ARG A 362 16.15 -28.60 -6.50
CA ARG A 362 14.94 -29.43 -6.56
C ARG A 362 14.17 -29.30 -5.26
N ARG A 363 12.84 -29.11 -5.35
CA ARG A 363 11.97 -29.07 -4.17
C ARG A 363 12.22 -30.34 -3.35
N PRO A 364 12.77 -30.23 -2.15
CA PRO A 364 13.16 -31.40 -1.38
C PRO A 364 11.91 -32.17 -0.99
N ASP A 365 11.99 -33.51 -1.11
CA ASP A 365 10.91 -34.37 -0.71
C ASP A 365 10.73 -34.27 0.82
N LYS A 366 9.55 -33.87 1.29
CA LYS A 366 9.29 -33.53 2.72
C LYS A 366 9.65 -34.67 3.69
N LYS A 367 9.72 -35.92 3.19
CA LYS A 367 10.04 -37.10 4.02
C LYS A 367 11.54 -37.39 4.14
N ASN A 368 12.36 -37.01 3.14
CA ASN A 368 13.76 -37.44 3.04
C ASN A 368 14.75 -36.26 2.99
N ALA A 369 14.27 -35.01 3.10
CA ALA A 369 15.12 -33.84 3.00
C ALA A 369 15.88 -33.58 4.30
N GLY A 370 17.22 -33.48 4.22
CA GLY A 370 18.05 -33.02 5.32
C GLY A 370 17.74 -31.57 5.70
N PHE A 371 17.93 -31.23 6.96
CA PHE A 371 17.70 -29.88 7.52
C PHE A 371 18.39 -28.76 6.68
N PHE A 372 19.62 -29.01 6.26
CA PHE A 372 20.40 -28.06 5.45
C PHE A 372 19.79 -27.83 4.05
N GLN A 373 19.29 -28.89 3.41
CA GLN A 373 18.60 -28.78 2.12
C GLN A 373 17.31 -27.96 2.21
N LEU A 374 16.57 -28.11 3.31
CA LEU A 374 15.37 -27.31 3.57
C LEU A 374 15.69 -25.82 3.76
N ILE A 375 16.75 -25.51 4.47
CA ILE A 375 17.21 -24.11 4.66
C ILE A 375 17.62 -23.52 3.32
N LEU A 376 18.48 -24.22 2.56
CA LEU A 376 18.96 -23.75 1.27
C LEU A 376 17.80 -23.52 0.29
N PHE A 377 16.83 -24.43 0.26
CA PHE A 377 15.63 -24.27 -0.56
C PHE A 377 14.81 -23.04 -0.14
N ARG A 378 14.61 -22.79 1.16
CA ARG A 378 13.89 -21.62 1.66
C ARG A 378 14.59 -20.32 1.31
N ILE A 379 15.92 -20.28 1.41
CA ILE A 379 16.72 -19.11 1.01
C ILE A 379 16.53 -18.84 -0.49
N ALA A 380 16.68 -19.86 -1.32
CA ALA A 380 16.49 -19.73 -2.76
C ALA A 380 15.06 -19.29 -3.13
N ASP A 381 14.03 -19.89 -2.54
CA ASP A 381 12.63 -19.51 -2.78
C ASP A 381 12.36 -18.05 -2.35
N SER A 382 13.00 -17.60 -1.26
CA SER A 382 12.92 -16.20 -0.81
C SER A 382 13.58 -15.25 -1.81
N VAL A 383 14.77 -15.58 -2.32
CA VAL A 383 15.47 -14.78 -3.35
C VAL A 383 14.64 -14.70 -4.64
N ILE A 384 14.11 -15.84 -5.11
CA ILE A 384 13.25 -15.87 -6.31
C ILE A 384 12.01 -15.01 -6.10
N THR A 385 11.37 -15.13 -4.95
CA THR A 385 10.19 -14.32 -4.63
C THR A 385 10.55 -12.83 -4.62
N GLY A 386 11.68 -12.45 -4.02
CA GLY A 386 12.21 -11.09 -4.06
C GLY A 386 12.47 -10.59 -5.48
N MET A 387 13.07 -11.42 -6.34
CA MET A 387 13.28 -11.09 -7.75
C MET A 387 11.96 -10.86 -8.49
N CYS A 388 10.97 -11.74 -8.32
CA CYS A 388 9.65 -11.60 -8.94
C CYS A 388 8.96 -10.29 -8.54
N VAL A 389 9.01 -9.95 -7.25
CA VAL A 389 8.48 -8.70 -6.72
C VAL A 389 9.23 -7.51 -7.32
N THR A 390 10.56 -7.56 -7.33
CA THR A 390 11.40 -6.48 -7.89
C THR A 390 11.12 -6.27 -9.37
N ILE A 391 11.07 -7.32 -10.19
CA ILE A 391 10.73 -7.23 -11.63
C ILE A 391 9.35 -6.58 -11.81
N ALA A 392 8.34 -7.01 -11.06
CA ALA A 392 7.00 -6.47 -11.19
C ALA A 392 6.90 -4.99 -10.77
N THR A 393 7.64 -4.57 -9.75
CA THR A 393 7.54 -3.23 -9.13
C THR A 393 8.60 -2.25 -9.64
N LEU A 394 9.58 -2.71 -10.42
CA LEU A 394 10.76 -1.94 -10.83
C LEU A 394 10.42 -0.55 -11.41
N PRO A 395 9.50 -0.39 -12.39
CA PRO A 395 9.23 0.93 -12.96
C PRO A 395 8.67 1.91 -11.92
N VAL A 396 7.84 1.42 -10.99
CA VAL A 396 7.24 2.25 -9.94
C VAL A 396 8.31 2.67 -8.92
N ILE A 397 9.22 1.76 -8.55
CA ILE A 397 10.36 2.07 -7.67
C ILE A 397 11.23 3.15 -8.31
N LEU A 398 11.51 3.06 -9.60
CA LEU A 398 12.31 4.04 -10.34
C LEU A 398 11.63 5.42 -10.40
N ILE A 399 10.32 5.47 -10.62
CA ILE A 399 9.56 6.74 -10.59
C ILE A 399 9.67 7.42 -9.23
N ILE A 400 9.69 6.64 -8.13
CA ILE A 400 9.68 7.19 -6.76
C ILE A 400 11.08 7.60 -6.30
N SER A 401 12.08 6.74 -6.54
CA SER A 401 13.41 6.87 -5.93
C SER A 401 14.55 7.12 -6.93
N GLY A 402 14.34 6.85 -8.23
CA GLY A 402 15.40 6.87 -9.23
C GLY A 402 16.53 5.88 -8.97
N GLN A 403 16.34 4.93 -8.06
CA GLN A 403 17.39 4.03 -7.56
C GLN A 403 16.89 2.59 -7.45
N ILE A 404 17.78 1.64 -7.63
CA ILE A 404 17.51 0.21 -7.45
C ILE A 404 18.41 -0.32 -6.35
N PRO A 405 17.88 -0.65 -5.19
CA PRO A 405 18.64 -1.25 -4.10
C PRO A 405 18.85 -2.76 -4.36
N VAL A 406 19.92 -3.12 -5.07
CA VAL A 406 20.22 -4.53 -5.39
C VAL A 406 20.45 -5.36 -4.13
N ILE A 407 21.07 -4.76 -3.13
CA ILE A 407 21.35 -5.41 -1.85
C ILE A 407 20.06 -5.86 -1.13
N SER A 408 18.92 -5.23 -1.42
CA SER A 408 17.64 -5.58 -0.81
C SER A 408 17.22 -7.03 -1.05
N LEU A 409 17.61 -7.64 -2.17
CA LEU A 409 17.32 -9.04 -2.46
C LEU A 409 17.90 -9.99 -1.38
N PHE A 410 19.10 -9.69 -0.92
CA PHE A 410 19.79 -10.47 0.10
C PHE A 410 19.33 -10.09 1.50
N LEU A 411 19.16 -8.80 1.76
CA LEU A 411 18.68 -8.31 3.05
C LEU A 411 17.30 -8.86 3.40
N ASN A 412 16.39 -8.94 2.41
CA ASN A 412 15.03 -9.42 2.61
C ASN A 412 14.95 -10.89 3.01
N VAL A 413 15.95 -11.72 2.66
CA VAL A 413 16.03 -13.11 3.12
C VAL A 413 16.14 -13.20 4.65
N ILE A 414 16.82 -12.24 5.27
CA ILE A 414 17.03 -12.18 6.73
C ILE A 414 15.92 -11.37 7.39
N VAL A 415 15.62 -10.23 6.81
CA VAL A 415 14.73 -9.21 7.39
C VAL A 415 13.27 -9.67 7.42
N ILE A 416 12.75 -10.27 6.36
CA ILE A 416 11.34 -10.68 6.30
C ILE A 416 10.98 -11.75 7.36
N PRO A 417 11.75 -12.81 7.57
CA PRO A 417 11.44 -13.77 8.64
C PRO A 417 11.50 -13.18 10.05
N LEU A 418 12.50 -12.34 10.33
CA LEU A 418 12.67 -11.71 11.64
C LEU A 418 11.61 -10.63 11.92
N MET A 419 11.01 -10.07 10.88
CA MET A 419 9.94 -9.08 10.99
C MET A 419 8.74 -9.58 11.79
N SER A 420 8.41 -10.86 11.64
CA SER A 420 7.34 -11.48 12.41
C SER A 420 7.63 -11.50 13.91
N LEU A 421 8.89 -11.71 14.29
CA LEU A 421 9.33 -11.69 15.69
C LEU A 421 9.30 -10.27 16.27
N ILE A 422 9.72 -9.26 15.49
CA ILE A 422 9.62 -7.85 15.90
C ILE A 422 8.16 -7.49 16.16
N MET A 423 7.27 -7.86 15.24
CA MET A 423 5.84 -7.56 15.35
C MET A 423 5.21 -8.20 16.59
N ILE A 424 5.51 -9.49 16.83
CA ILE A 424 5.05 -10.22 18.01
C ILE A 424 5.60 -9.58 19.28
N SER A 425 6.92 -9.33 19.35
CA SER A 425 7.54 -8.64 20.47
C SER A 425 6.90 -7.28 20.73
N GLY A 426 6.70 -6.46 19.70
CA GLY A 426 6.06 -5.15 19.85
C GLY A 426 4.64 -5.23 20.39
N ILE A 427 3.79 -6.11 19.84
CA ILE A 427 2.41 -6.29 20.33
C ILE A 427 2.42 -6.71 21.81
N PHE A 428 3.24 -7.70 22.17
CA PHE A 428 3.31 -8.15 23.56
C PHE A 428 3.90 -7.09 24.49
N THR A 429 4.91 -6.32 24.05
CA THR A 429 5.45 -5.17 24.81
C THR A 429 4.34 -4.14 25.08
N GLY A 430 3.54 -3.78 24.07
CA GLY A 430 2.43 -2.84 24.23
C GLY A 430 1.37 -3.32 25.21
N ILE A 431 0.92 -4.57 25.07
CA ILE A 431 -0.09 -5.17 25.96
C ILE A 431 0.45 -5.35 27.37
N ALA A 432 1.64 -5.91 27.54
CA ALA A 432 2.26 -6.13 28.83
C ALA A 432 2.55 -4.81 29.59
N GLY A 433 2.94 -3.77 28.84
CA GLY A 433 3.21 -2.45 29.40
C GLY A 433 1.97 -1.73 29.95
N MET A 434 0.79 -2.13 29.55
CA MET A 434 -0.45 -1.66 30.20
C MET A 434 -0.67 -2.26 31.58
N LEU A 435 -0.05 -3.40 31.86
CA LEU A 435 -0.13 -4.07 33.15
C LEU A 435 1.06 -3.70 34.03
N SER A 436 2.29 -3.76 33.50
CA SER A 436 3.53 -3.47 34.19
C SER A 436 4.63 -3.10 33.20
N LEU A 437 5.41 -2.06 33.49
CA LEU A 437 6.59 -1.69 32.70
C LEU A 437 7.69 -2.77 32.76
N GLU A 438 7.82 -3.48 33.88
CA GLU A 438 8.80 -4.58 34.00
C GLU A 438 8.49 -5.71 33.01
N ALA A 439 7.21 -6.08 32.90
CA ALA A 439 6.76 -7.06 31.91
C ALA A 439 6.99 -6.56 30.48
N ALA A 440 6.83 -5.27 30.23
CA ALA A 440 7.11 -4.68 28.92
C ALA A 440 8.60 -4.79 28.56
N TYR A 441 9.52 -4.53 29.48
CA TYR A 441 10.96 -4.68 29.25
C TYR A 441 11.35 -6.11 28.86
N PHE A 442 10.73 -7.11 29.48
CA PHE A 442 10.97 -8.51 29.14
C PHE A 442 10.67 -8.81 27.67
N PHE A 443 9.48 -8.39 27.17
CA PHE A 443 9.11 -8.62 25.77
C PHE A 443 9.85 -7.70 24.80
N ALA A 444 10.21 -6.49 25.21
CA ALA A 444 10.92 -5.52 24.40
C ALA A 444 12.33 -5.95 24.02
N GLY A 445 13.01 -6.71 24.89
CA GLY A 445 14.38 -7.13 24.67
C GLY A 445 14.57 -7.82 23.31
N ALA A 446 13.73 -8.78 22.97
CA ALA A 446 13.82 -9.49 21.70
C ALA A 446 13.65 -8.56 20.48
N GLY A 447 12.65 -7.67 20.52
CA GLY A 447 12.41 -6.70 19.45
C GLY A 447 13.54 -5.70 19.30
N GLY A 448 14.04 -5.16 20.44
CA GLY A 448 15.16 -4.23 20.47
C GLY A 448 16.43 -4.80 19.85
N TYR A 449 16.85 -6.01 20.28
CA TYR A 449 18.03 -6.68 19.71
C TYR A 449 17.91 -6.94 18.20
N ILE A 450 16.74 -7.31 17.70
CA ILE A 450 16.54 -7.52 16.26
C ILE A 450 16.61 -6.18 15.52
N LEU A 451 16.06 -5.09 16.07
CA LEU A 451 16.15 -3.76 15.46
C LEU A 451 17.59 -3.24 15.41
N ASP A 452 18.38 -3.43 16.49
CA ASP A 452 19.80 -3.10 16.53
C ASP A 452 20.60 -3.93 15.52
N PHE A 453 20.24 -5.22 15.36
CA PHE A 453 20.81 -6.07 14.33
C PHE A 453 20.51 -5.55 12.92
N TYR A 454 19.27 -5.10 12.65
CA TYR A 454 18.92 -4.50 11.36
C TYR A 454 19.71 -3.23 11.09
N TYR A 455 19.87 -2.39 12.10
CA TYR A 455 20.68 -1.18 11.98
C TYR A 455 22.13 -1.52 11.59
N LYS A 456 22.77 -2.46 12.29
CA LYS A 456 24.12 -2.92 11.97
C LYS A 456 24.22 -3.53 10.57
N LEU A 457 23.24 -4.34 10.18
CA LEU A 457 23.18 -4.97 8.86
C LEU A 457 23.07 -3.92 7.73
N CYS A 458 22.23 -2.91 7.92
CA CYS A 458 22.08 -1.80 6.98
C CYS A 458 23.33 -0.91 6.92
N SER A 459 23.96 -0.63 8.05
CA SER A 459 25.22 0.10 8.10
C SER A 459 26.33 -0.65 7.37
N LEU A 460 26.46 -1.95 7.58
CA LEU A 460 27.43 -2.80 6.87
C LEU A 460 27.16 -2.81 5.35
N SER A 461 25.90 -2.96 4.96
CA SER A 461 25.51 -3.02 3.54
C SER A 461 25.78 -1.71 2.81
N SER A 462 25.75 -0.57 3.49
CA SER A 462 26.00 0.75 2.89
C SER A 462 27.45 0.95 2.43
N HIS A 463 28.38 0.13 2.91
CA HIS A 463 29.79 0.14 2.48
C HIS A 463 30.03 -0.56 1.12
N PHE A 464 29.07 -1.35 0.64
CA PHE A 464 29.21 -2.00 -0.67
C PHE A 464 28.95 -1.01 -1.81
N LYS A 465 29.93 -0.82 -2.68
CA LYS A 465 29.90 0.14 -3.80
C LYS A 465 28.69 -0.06 -4.74
N TYR A 466 28.23 -1.31 -4.92
CA TYR A 466 27.15 -1.68 -5.83
C TYR A 466 25.85 -2.03 -5.08
N ALA A 467 25.72 -1.66 -3.81
CA ALA A 467 24.51 -1.90 -3.03
C ALA A 467 23.27 -1.24 -3.66
N VAL A 468 23.48 -0.09 -4.30
CA VAL A 468 22.43 0.71 -4.93
C VAL A 468 22.91 1.14 -6.33
N ILE A 469 22.07 0.93 -7.32
CA ILE A 469 22.28 1.42 -8.70
C ILE A 469 21.40 2.64 -8.89
N VAL A 470 22.00 3.80 -9.11
CA VAL A 470 21.29 5.04 -9.46
C VAL A 470 21.04 5.04 -10.97
N THR A 471 19.80 5.18 -11.38
CA THR A 471 19.38 5.11 -12.79
C THR A 471 18.58 6.32 -13.24
N GLY A 472 18.09 7.15 -12.28
CA GLY A 472 17.17 8.24 -12.55
C GLY A 472 15.72 7.80 -12.76
N THR A 473 14.86 8.78 -13.02
CA THR A 473 13.42 8.55 -13.21
C THR A 473 13.11 8.26 -14.68
N PRO A 474 12.39 7.15 -14.98
CA PRO A 474 12.05 6.81 -16.36
C PRO A 474 10.92 7.69 -16.91
N ASP A 475 10.96 7.97 -18.20
CA ASP A 475 9.87 8.60 -18.93
C ASP A 475 8.64 7.68 -18.98
N THR A 476 7.47 8.28 -19.08
CA THR A 476 6.19 7.53 -19.14
C THR A 476 6.17 6.50 -20.27
N ALA A 477 6.70 6.83 -21.46
CA ALA A 477 6.76 5.92 -22.60
C ALA A 477 7.56 4.64 -22.30
N ARG A 478 8.69 4.77 -21.60
CA ARG A 478 9.55 3.63 -21.21
C ARG A 478 8.86 2.72 -20.20
N VAL A 479 8.13 3.32 -19.25
CA VAL A 479 7.32 2.56 -18.29
C VAL A 479 6.27 1.72 -19.01
N PHE A 480 5.58 2.29 -20.01
CA PHE A 480 4.62 1.54 -20.82
C PHE A 480 5.27 0.42 -21.62
N ILE A 481 6.42 0.68 -22.26
CA ILE A 481 7.17 -0.35 -23.00
C ILE A 481 7.57 -1.49 -22.08
N TYR A 482 8.09 -1.18 -20.88
CA TYR A 482 8.47 -2.20 -19.91
C TYR A 482 7.30 -3.12 -19.54
N PHE A 483 6.15 -2.53 -19.17
CA PHE A 483 4.98 -3.33 -18.82
C PHE A 483 4.42 -4.10 -20.02
N ALA A 484 4.45 -3.53 -21.24
CA ALA A 484 4.04 -4.24 -22.43
C ALA A 484 4.91 -5.49 -22.66
N VAL A 485 6.25 -5.36 -22.58
CA VAL A 485 7.18 -6.48 -22.71
C VAL A 485 6.95 -7.51 -21.60
N LEU A 486 6.73 -7.07 -20.36
CA LEU A 486 6.45 -7.96 -19.23
C LEU A 486 5.15 -8.76 -19.43
N ILE A 487 4.09 -8.10 -19.88
CA ILE A 487 2.80 -8.75 -20.17
C ILE A 487 2.94 -9.73 -21.32
N ILE A 488 3.61 -9.33 -22.42
CA ILE A 488 3.88 -10.21 -23.57
C ILE A 488 4.64 -11.45 -23.10
N TRP A 489 5.69 -11.29 -22.31
CA TRP A 489 6.46 -12.42 -21.78
C TRP A 489 5.58 -13.39 -20.98
N ILE A 490 4.76 -12.87 -20.04
CA ILE A 490 3.84 -13.69 -19.24
C ILE A 490 2.85 -14.42 -20.17
N CYS A 491 2.25 -13.73 -21.14
CA CYS A 491 1.28 -14.31 -22.08
C CYS A 491 1.93 -15.38 -22.97
N VAL A 492 3.10 -15.12 -23.49
CA VAL A 492 3.85 -16.06 -24.34
C VAL A 492 4.20 -17.31 -23.56
N HIS A 493 4.68 -17.15 -22.31
CA HIS A 493 4.99 -18.30 -21.46
C HIS A 493 3.75 -19.16 -21.18
N ILE A 494 2.60 -18.52 -20.84
CA ILE A 494 1.34 -19.24 -20.58
C ILE A 494 0.83 -19.99 -21.81
N ILE A 495 1.01 -19.42 -23.02
CA ILE A 495 0.50 -20.00 -24.29
C ILE A 495 1.42 -21.09 -24.82
N LEU A 496 2.72 -20.82 -24.86
CA LEU A 496 3.66 -21.65 -25.62
C LEU A 496 4.50 -22.59 -24.74
N MET A 497 4.62 -22.31 -23.44
CA MET A 497 5.49 -23.06 -22.49
C MET A 497 6.89 -23.36 -23.10
N ASN A 498 7.46 -22.42 -23.87
CA ASN A 498 8.66 -22.62 -24.67
C ASN A 498 9.84 -21.81 -24.10
N LYS A 499 10.86 -22.51 -23.59
CA LYS A 499 12.02 -21.95 -22.91
C LYS A 499 12.92 -21.02 -23.74
N LYS A 500 13.03 -21.25 -25.05
CA LYS A 500 13.87 -20.41 -25.91
C LYS A 500 13.29 -19.00 -26.02
N ILE A 501 11.96 -18.89 -25.97
CA ILE A 501 11.25 -17.62 -26.02
C ILE A 501 11.37 -16.90 -24.67
N ASP A 502 11.36 -17.62 -23.54
CA ASP A 502 11.55 -17.04 -22.21
C ASP A 502 12.91 -16.33 -22.10
N ALA A 503 13.99 -16.95 -22.61
CA ALA A 503 15.31 -16.35 -22.60
C ALA A 503 15.38 -15.06 -23.45
N VAL A 504 14.71 -15.03 -24.61
CA VAL A 504 14.62 -13.82 -25.45
C VAL A 504 13.81 -12.74 -24.78
N CYS A 505 12.68 -13.08 -24.14
CA CYS A 505 11.85 -12.11 -23.42
C CYS A 505 12.57 -11.53 -22.19
N ILE A 506 13.31 -12.35 -21.45
CA ILE A 506 14.15 -11.88 -20.33
C ILE A 506 15.25 -10.95 -20.84
N ALA A 507 15.90 -11.28 -21.97
CA ALA A 507 16.88 -10.39 -22.59
C ALA A 507 16.25 -9.06 -23.04
N LEU A 508 15.03 -9.08 -23.63
CA LEU A 508 14.31 -7.87 -24.00
C LEU A 508 13.91 -7.04 -22.78
N LEU A 509 13.53 -7.66 -21.66
CA LEU A 509 13.30 -6.97 -20.40
C LEU A 509 14.59 -6.32 -19.87
N ALA A 510 15.72 -7.01 -19.96
CA ALA A 510 17.02 -6.46 -19.58
C ALA A 510 17.44 -5.30 -20.50
N VAL A 511 17.16 -5.39 -21.81
CA VAL A 511 17.41 -4.31 -22.77
C VAL A 511 16.48 -3.12 -22.52
N SER A 512 15.18 -3.34 -22.29
CA SER A 512 14.27 -2.23 -21.90
C SER A 512 14.70 -1.60 -20.58
N TYR A 513 15.29 -2.36 -19.66
CA TYR A 513 15.91 -1.86 -18.45
C TYR A 513 17.16 -1.00 -18.74
N THR A 514 18.06 -1.43 -19.62
CA THR A 514 19.25 -0.64 -20.01
C THR A 514 18.87 0.62 -20.78
N HIS A 515 17.80 0.60 -21.56
CA HIS A 515 17.20 1.80 -22.17
C HIS A 515 16.60 2.76 -21.14
N LEU A 516 16.09 2.26 -20.00
CA LEU A 516 15.71 3.10 -18.87
C LEU A 516 16.91 3.88 -18.30
N ARG A 517 18.13 3.33 -18.44
CA ARG A 517 19.39 3.89 -17.91
C ARG A 517 20.11 4.87 -18.86
N ALA A 518 19.96 4.75 -20.17
CA ALA A 518 20.90 5.32 -21.15
C ALA A 518 20.84 6.85 -21.34
N HIS A 519 19.90 7.58 -20.73
CA HIS A 519 19.72 9.03 -20.99
C HIS A 519 20.34 9.99 -19.96
N GLU A 520 20.88 9.49 -18.84
CA GLU A 520 21.53 10.39 -17.86
C GLU A 520 23.01 10.61 -18.11
N THR A 521 23.69 9.72 -18.82
CA THR A 521 25.10 9.91 -19.18
C THR A 521 25.33 11.00 -20.23
N GLY A 522 24.30 11.45 -20.94
CA GLY A 522 24.39 12.51 -21.95
C GLY A 522 24.04 13.92 -21.45
N ARG A 523 23.55 14.09 -20.22
CA ARG A 523 23.21 15.41 -19.63
C ARG A 523 24.21 15.89 -18.57
N ASN A 524 25.20 15.07 -18.20
CA ASN A 524 26.24 15.40 -17.22
C ASN A 524 27.65 15.42 -17.83
N LEU A 525 27.78 15.76 -19.13
CA LEU A 525 29.03 16.18 -19.78
C LEU A 525 28.90 17.62 -20.22
#